data_7e367539f733940a154ce38eff4d1a28
#
_entry.id   7e367539f733940a154ce38eff4d1a28
#
_cell.length_a   1.000
_cell.length_b   1.000
_cell.length_c   1.000
_cell.angle_alpha   90.00
_cell.angle_beta   90.00
_cell.angle_gamma   90.00
#
_symmetry.space_group_name_H-M   'P 1'
#
loop_
_entity.id
_entity.type
_entity.pdbx_description
1 polymer ?
#
loop_
_entity_poly.entity_id
_entity_poly.type
_entity_poly.pdbx_seq_one_letter_code
_entity_poly.pdbx_strand_id
1 'polypeptide(L)'
;MELTFLSDPGHGWLRVPHKLLEDWNIDILISEYSYRTRDFAYLEEDCDASIFIDEAKKRNYKYSINYKLIKDFDYYLKSVGNHYRFNNNLRTA
;
A
#
# COMPACT_ATOMS: atom_id res chain seq x y z
N MET A 1 1.40 -6.36 -14.67
CA MET A 1 0.47 -6.35 -13.51
C MET A 1 -0.25 -5.02 -13.44
N GLU A 2 -1.51 -5.04 -13.06
CA GLU A 2 -2.28 -3.82 -12.84
C GLU A 2 -2.48 -3.60 -11.35
N LEU A 3 -2.15 -2.38 -10.89
CA LEU A 3 -2.36 -1.96 -9.52
C LEU A 3 -3.49 -0.95 -9.47
N THR A 4 -4.07 -0.73 -8.29
CA THR A 4 -5.14 0.24 -8.12
C THR A 4 -4.69 1.36 -7.18
N PHE A 5 -4.92 2.60 -7.60
CA PHE A 5 -4.73 3.77 -6.74
C PHE A 5 -6.11 4.25 -6.31
N LEU A 6 -6.35 4.21 -5.00
CA LEU A 6 -7.62 4.62 -4.41
C LEU A 6 -7.47 6.03 -3.86
N SER A 7 -8.39 6.92 -4.20
CA SER A 7 -8.38 8.26 -3.61
C SER A 7 -9.76 8.65 -3.10
N ASP A 8 -9.78 9.28 -1.93
CA ASP A 8 -10.94 9.98 -1.41
C ASP A 8 -10.63 11.47 -1.40
N PRO A 9 -11.54 12.34 -0.96
CA PRO A 9 -11.29 13.79 -1.03
C PRO A 9 -10.04 14.26 -0.28
N GLY A 10 -9.56 13.52 0.70
CA GLY A 10 -8.44 13.94 1.52
C GLY A 10 -7.11 13.27 1.22
N HIS A 11 -7.12 12.05 0.73
CA HIS A 11 -5.91 11.22 0.64
C HIS A 11 -5.96 10.24 -0.51
N GLY A 12 -4.81 9.61 -0.75
CA GLY A 12 -4.69 8.53 -1.73
C GLY A 12 -3.86 7.36 -1.20
N TRP A 13 -4.13 6.18 -1.72
CA TRP A 13 -3.43 4.94 -1.36
C TRP A 13 -3.18 4.08 -2.58
N LEU A 14 -1.94 3.63 -2.72
CA LEU A 14 -1.59 2.67 -3.77
C LEU A 14 -1.75 1.26 -3.21
N ARG A 15 -2.66 0.49 -3.80
CA ARG A 15 -2.88 -0.90 -3.39
C ARG A 15 -1.92 -1.81 -4.15
N VAL A 16 -1.09 -2.53 -3.42
CA VAL A 16 -0.15 -3.50 -4.00
C VAL A 16 -0.28 -4.84 -3.27
N PRO A 17 0.04 -5.97 -3.93
CA PRO A 17 0.09 -7.24 -3.22
C PRO A 17 1.12 -7.18 -2.10
N HIS A 18 0.72 -7.54 -0.89
CA HIS A 18 1.62 -7.48 0.26
C HIS A 18 2.83 -8.40 0.07
N LYS A 19 2.61 -9.56 -0.56
CA LYS A 19 3.70 -10.51 -0.82
C LYS A 19 4.82 -9.88 -1.65
N LEU A 20 4.50 -8.96 -2.55
CA LEU A 20 5.50 -8.28 -3.35
C LEU A 20 6.43 -7.43 -2.48
N LEU A 21 5.86 -6.76 -1.48
CA LEU A 21 6.66 -5.99 -0.53
C LEU A 21 7.58 -6.90 0.27
N GLU A 22 7.09 -8.06 0.68
CA GLU A 22 7.89 -9.04 1.41
C GLU A 22 9.01 -9.60 0.55
N ASP A 23 8.70 -9.98 -0.68
CA ASP A 23 9.69 -10.54 -1.62
C ASP A 23 10.82 -9.54 -1.91
N TRP A 24 10.49 -8.26 -1.92
CA TRP A 24 11.47 -7.20 -2.17
C TRP A 24 12.13 -6.66 -0.91
N ASN A 25 11.77 -7.19 0.25
CA ASN A 25 12.28 -6.75 1.56
C ASN A 25 12.05 -5.27 1.84
N ILE A 26 10.96 -4.71 1.33
CA ILE A 26 10.59 -3.31 1.58
C ILE A 26 9.39 -3.19 2.50
N ASP A 27 8.77 -4.30 2.90
CA ASP A 27 7.65 -4.27 3.85
C ASP A 27 8.07 -3.64 5.19
N ILE A 28 9.32 -3.83 5.60
CA ILE A 28 9.84 -3.26 6.84
C ILE A 28 10.03 -1.74 6.78
N LEU A 29 9.99 -1.16 5.58
CA LEU A 29 10.16 0.28 5.39
C LEU A 29 8.84 1.04 5.42
N ILE A 30 7.72 0.34 5.39
CA ILE A 30 6.39 0.96 5.32
C ILE A 30 5.99 1.51 6.68
N SER A 31 5.48 2.72 6.69
CA SER A 31 5.11 3.42 7.93
C SER A 31 3.74 2.99 8.45
N GLU A 32 3.43 3.42 9.66
CA GLU A 32 2.14 3.17 10.28
C GLU A 32 1.00 3.98 9.64
N TYR A 33 1.30 4.88 8.71
CA TYR A 33 0.28 5.62 7.98
C TYR A 33 -0.37 4.78 6.90
N SER A 34 0.22 3.63 6.57
CA SER A 34 -0.33 2.70 5.60
C SER A 34 -1.06 1.56 6.29
N TYR A 35 -1.94 0.89 5.52
CA TYR A 35 -2.74 -0.23 6.04
C TYR A 35 -2.47 -1.48 5.22
N ARG A 36 -2.83 -2.61 5.79
CA ARG A 36 -2.79 -3.87 5.06
C ARG A 36 -3.98 -4.73 5.41
N THR A 37 -4.38 -5.54 4.45
CA THR A 37 -5.19 -6.72 4.70
C THR A 37 -4.25 -7.93 4.65
N ARG A 38 -4.82 -9.14 4.64
CA ARG A 38 -4.02 -10.34 4.49
C ARG A 38 -3.20 -10.32 3.18
N ASP A 39 -3.82 -9.91 2.09
CA ASP A 39 -3.24 -10.06 0.75
C ASP A 39 -2.72 -8.77 0.16
N PHE A 40 -3.19 -7.63 0.61
CA PHE A 40 -2.86 -6.34 0.01
C PHE A 40 -2.32 -5.35 1.01
N ALA A 41 -1.45 -4.48 0.53
CA ALA A 41 -1.00 -3.30 1.26
C ALA A 41 -1.61 -2.07 0.59
N TYR A 42 -2.01 -1.11 1.39
CA TYR A 42 -2.56 0.17 0.95
C TYR A 42 -1.56 1.24 1.37
N LEU A 43 -0.68 1.60 0.43
CA LEU A 43 0.45 2.49 0.71
C LEU A 43 0.03 3.94 0.60
N GLU A 44 0.18 4.67 1.70
CA GLU A 44 -0.24 6.06 1.77
C GLU A 44 0.60 6.89 0.79
N GLU A 45 -0.08 7.76 0.04
CA GLU A 45 0.47 8.48 -1.09
C GLU A 45 1.70 9.32 -0.74
N ASP A 46 1.65 10.07 0.37
CA ASP A 46 2.71 10.99 0.73
C ASP A 46 3.87 10.34 1.48
N CYS A 47 3.64 9.18 2.10
CA CYS A 47 4.63 8.56 2.97
C CYS A 47 5.25 7.31 2.37
N ASP A 48 4.44 6.41 1.81
CA ASP A 48 4.91 5.05 1.53
C ASP A 48 4.84 4.61 0.07
N ALA A 49 3.96 5.21 -0.73
CA ALA A 49 3.82 4.79 -2.13
C ALA A 49 5.12 4.90 -2.90
N SER A 50 5.92 5.93 -2.62
CA SER A 50 7.20 6.13 -3.30
C SER A 50 8.20 5.02 -3.01
N ILE A 51 8.11 4.38 -1.85
CA ILE A 51 9.00 3.26 -1.49
C ILE A 51 8.80 2.13 -2.50
N PHE A 52 7.55 1.80 -2.79
CA PHE A 52 7.24 0.78 -3.79
C PHE A 52 7.65 1.22 -5.19
N ILE A 53 7.29 2.45 -5.56
CA ILE A 53 7.54 2.97 -6.90
C ILE A 53 9.04 3.01 -7.21
N ASP A 54 9.85 3.46 -6.25
CA ASP A 54 11.30 3.53 -6.42
C ASP A 54 11.91 2.14 -6.54
N GLU A 55 11.46 1.19 -5.74
CA GLU A 55 11.99 -0.17 -5.80
C GLU A 55 11.58 -0.87 -7.10
N ALA A 56 10.35 -0.67 -7.55
CA ALA A 56 9.86 -1.19 -8.81
C ALA A 56 10.72 -0.67 -9.98
N LYS A 57 11.07 0.61 -9.93
CA LYS A 57 11.90 1.24 -10.95
C LYS A 57 13.30 0.62 -10.97
N LYS A 58 13.92 0.41 -9.81
CA LYS A 58 15.23 -0.23 -9.71
C LYS A 58 15.21 -1.63 -10.29
N ARG A 59 14.12 -2.36 -10.10
CA ARG A 59 13.96 -3.74 -10.56
C ARG A 59 13.45 -3.84 -11.99
N ASN A 60 13.18 -2.72 -12.62
CA ASN A 60 12.57 -2.67 -13.94
C ASN A 60 11.25 -3.47 -13.99
N TYR A 61 10.50 -3.41 -12.89
CA TYR A 61 9.24 -4.12 -12.75
C TYR A 61 8.15 -3.39 -13.52
N LYS A 62 7.41 -4.10 -14.37
CA LYS A 62 6.39 -3.50 -15.22
C LYS A 62 5.01 -3.60 -14.56
N TYR A 63 4.35 -2.45 -14.45
CA TYR A 63 2.99 -2.37 -13.91
C TYR A 63 2.28 -1.18 -14.50
N SER A 64 0.95 -1.22 -14.42
CA SER A 64 0.08 -0.09 -14.74
C SER A 64 -0.75 0.27 -13.53
N ILE A 65 -1.28 1.48 -13.50
CA ILE A 65 -2.11 1.94 -12.38
C ILE A 65 -3.50 2.27 -12.89
N ASN A 66 -4.51 1.68 -12.24
CA ASN A 66 -5.90 1.99 -12.44
C ASN A 66 -6.35 2.90 -11.30
N TYR A 67 -6.92 4.06 -11.61
CA TYR A 67 -7.33 5.05 -10.60
C TYR A 67 -8.79 4.87 -10.25
N LYS A 68 -9.09 4.83 -8.95
CA LYS A 68 -10.46 4.65 -8.47
C LYS A 68 -10.77 5.68 -7.39
N LEU A 69 -11.86 6.44 -7.61
CA LEU A 69 -12.36 7.38 -6.62
C LEU A 69 -13.28 6.65 -5.65
N ILE A 70 -13.09 6.89 -4.36
CA ILE A 70 -13.96 6.35 -3.32
C ILE A 70 -14.44 7.52 -2.44
N LYS A 71 -15.52 7.31 -1.71
CA LYS A 71 -16.08 8.37 -0.87
C LYS A 71 -15.27 8.57 0.40
N ASP A 72 -14.85 7.47 1.03
CA ASP A 72 -14.21 7.47 2.33
C ASP A 72 -13.37 6.19 2.47
N PHE A 73 -12.09 6.35 2.70
CA PHE A 73 -11.17 5.22 2.79
C PHE A 73 -11.45 4.35 4.02
N ASP A 74 -11.82 4.95 5.16
CA ASP A 74 -12.13 4.17 6.36
C ASP A 74 -13.31 3.24 6.11
N TYR A 75 -14.33 3.74 5.43
CA TYR A 75 -15.47 2.92 5.06
C TYR A 75 -15.06 1.81 4.10
N TYR A 76 -14.20 2.15 3.13
CA TYR A 76 -13.69 1.16 2.18
C TYR A 76 -12.94 0.04 2.92
N LEU A 77 -12.06 0.37 3.87
CA LEU A 77 -11.32 -0.64 4.63
C LEU A 77 -12.25 -1.59 5.37
N LYS A 78 -13.33 -1.07 5.95
CA LYS A 78 -14.32 -1.92 6.63
C LYS A 78 -14.98 -2.88 5.67
N SER A 79 -15.15 -2.49 4.41
CA SER A 79 -15.80 -3.34 3.41
C SER A 79 -14.91 -4.47 2.91
N VAL A 80 -13.58 -4.32 2.98
CA VAL A 80 -12.65 -5.35 2.50
C VAL A 80 -12.27 -6.38 3.56
N GLY A 81 -12.75 -6.21 4.80
CA GLY A 81 -12.55 -7.19 5.86
C GLY A 81 -11.49 -6.79 6.86
N ASN A 82 -10.84 -7.77 7.46
CA ASN A 82 -9.82 -7.51 8.47
C ASN A 82 -8.66 -6.71 7.89
N HIS A 83 -8.29 -5.64 8.58
CA HIS A 83 -7.22 -4.75 8.16
C HIS A 83 -6.43 -4.27 9.38
N TYR A 84 -5.18 -3.90 9.14
CA TYR A 84 -4.24 -3.52 10.18
C TYR A 84 -3.37 -2.38 9.68
N ARG A 85 -2.91 -1.52 10.61
CA ARG A 85 -1.86 -0.57 10.27
C ARG A 85 -0.54 -1.32 10.20
N PHE A 86 0.37 -0.84 9.37
CA PHE A 86 1.76 -1.28 9.45
C PHE A 86 2.34 -0.81 10.77
N ASN A 87 3.10 -1.68 11.44
CA ASN A 87 3.74 -1.35 12.71
C ASN A 87 5.13 -1.98 12.74
N ASN A 88 6.04 -1.35 12.01
CA ASN A 88 7.39 -1.86 11.85
C ASN A 88 8.26 -1.71 13.10
N ASN A 89 7.82 -0.91 14.06
CA ASN A 89 8.54 -0.77 15.33
C ASN A 89 8.60 -2.08 16.09
N LEU A 90 7.62 -2.94 15.94
CA LEU A 90 7.60 -4.26 16.58
C LEU A 90 8.52 -5.26 15.89
N ARG A 91 8.93 -4.98 14.66
CA ARG A 91 9.75 -5.89 13.87
C ARG A 91 11.25 -5.73 14.15
N THR A 92 11.63 -4.60 14.71
CA THR A 92 13.02 -4.30 15.04
C THR A 92 13.38 -4.66 16.46
N ALA A 93 12.41 -5.07 17.25
CA ALA A 93 12.61 -5.39 18.64
C ALA A 93 13.22 -6.78 18.82
#